data_eb83e97a978000f5c8b780d4ef7be160
#
_entry.id   eb83e97a978000f5c8b780d4ef7be160
#
_cell.length_a   1.000
_cell.length_b   1.000
_cell.length_c   1.000
_cell.angle_alpha   90.00
_cell.angle_beta   90.00
_cell.angle_gamma   90.00
#
_symmetry.space_group_name_H-M   'P 1'
#
loop_
_entity.id
_entity.type
_entity.pdbx_description
1 polymer ?
#
loop_
_entity_poly.entity_id
_entity_poly.type
_entity_poly.pdbx_seq_one_letter_code
_entity_poly.pdbx_strand_id
1 'polypeptide(L)'
;MVKRMLGILIPLMAGAILVAQSDPLISWTRIIKPKSGKQEQFVKAVAAKTEKFNSQKGDEVIRTYRIIDGPDEGSFVRTGLAGPWAQFDETSEQQQAGYDYWFKHVAPYIDSGKGRQFWSTSAEMSYNGTGKTGPPAYVMLRYYNIKPNTSFADMAKQTIETAKAMNDDSRYGWYRLESGGDRSTWVFASAFDSFSELDEGISGFWAAFEKHHGEGSVDKWFEEFGNTVQTNPNARAATIYKYRPDMSTPE
;
A
#
# COMPACT_ATOMS: atom_id res chain seq x y z
N MET A 1 -49.36 -5.34 10.83
CA MET A 1 -48.13 -5.89 11.39
C MET A 1 -46.97 -5.43 10.52
N VAL A 2 -46.34 -4.35 10.88
CA VAL A 2 -45.25 -3.73 10.11
C VAL A 2 -43.96 -4.13 10.78
N LYS A 3 -43.13 -4.97 10.12
CA LYS A 3 -41.79 -5.33 10.57
C LYS A 3 -40.85 -4.14 10.33
N ARG A 4 -40.43 -3.48 11.41
CA ARG A 4 -39.35 -2.51 11.40
C ARG A 4 -38.03 -3.26 11.15
N MET A 5 -37.43 -3.05 9.97
CA MET A 5 -36.03 -3.41 9.73
C MET A 5 -35.16 -2.39 10.46
N LEU A 6 -34.47 -2.86 11.49
CA LEU A 6 -33.43 -2.12 12.17
C LEU A 6 -32.22 -2.06 11.21
N GLY A 7 -31.96 -0.88 10.65
CA GLY A 7 -30.73 -0.62 9.91
C GLY A 7 -29.57 -0.54 10.89
N ILE A 8 -28.67 -1.50 10.83
CA ILE A 8 -27.39 -1.47 11.54
C ILE A 8 -26.51 -0.50 10.76
N LEU A 9 -26.29 0.70 11.33
CA LEU A 9 -25.22 1.59 10.88
C LEU A 9 -23.88 0.96 11.28
N ILE A 10 -23.15 0.46 10.30
CA ILE A 10 -21.75 0.04 10.46
C ILE A 10 -20.92 1.31 10.24
N PRO A 11 -20.15 1.79 11.24
CA PRO A 11 -19.23 2.90 11.01
C PRO A 11 -18.16 2.47 10.01
N LEU A 12 -17.97 3.27 8.97
CA LEU A 12 -16.95 3.09 7.94
C LEU A 12 -15.59 3.37 8.59
N MET A 13 -15.07 2.37 9.29
CA MET A 13 -13.66 2.36 9.67
C MET A 13 -12.84 2.20 8.40
N ALA A 14 -11.87 3.07 8.18
CA ALA A 14 -10.75 2.89 7.26
C ALA A 14 -9.79 1.82 7.85
N GLY A 15 -10.33 0.67 8.14
CA GLY A 15 -9.65 -0.54 8.52
C GLY A 15 -10.16 -1.63 7.59
N ALA A 16 -9.29 -2.47 7.11
CA ALA A 16 -9.64 -3.62 6.29
C ALA A 16 -10.89 -4.30 6.84
N ILE A 17 -11.96 -4.33 6.06
CA ILE A 17 -13.10 -5.20 6.35
C ILE A 17 -12.53 -6.60 6.31
N LEU A 18 -12.38 -7.21 7.48
CA LEU A 18 -12.12 -8.63 7.64
C LEU A 18 -13.37 -9.40 7.18
N VAL A 19 -13.55 -9.50 5.87
CA VAL A 19 -14.28 -10.62 5.31
C VAL A 19 -13.27 -11.75 5.28
N ALA A 20 -13.61 -12.91 5.81
CA ALA A 20 -12.85 -14.14 5.61
C ALA A 20 -12.90 -14.51 4.12
N GLN A 21 -12.09 -13.86 3.31
CA GLN A 21 -11.90 -14.14 1.90
C GLN A 21 -10.55 -14.80 1.74
N SER A 22 -10.58 -16.03 1.25
CA SER A 22 -9.41 -16.77 0.76
C SER A 22 -8.78 -16.12 -0.48
N ASP A 23 -9.44 -15.14 -1.09
CA ASP A 23 -8.97 -14.49 -2.30
C ASP A 23 -8.09 -13.26 -2.01
N PRO A 24 -7.03 -13.08 -2.79
CA PRO A 24 -6.15 -11.94 -2.61
C PRO A 24 -6.88 -10.62 -2.90
N LEU A 25 -6.64 -9.62 -2.08
CA LEU A 25 -7.07 -8.25 -2.32
C LEU A 25 -6.09 -7.56 -3.26
N ILE A 26 -6.60 -6.86 -4.26
CA ILE A 26 -5.82 -6.19 -5.30
C ILE A 26 -5.90 -4.68 -5.13
N SER A 27 -4.76 -4.06 -4.96
CA SER A 27 -4.58 -2.61 -5.05
C SER A 27 -3.84 -2.25 -6.34
N TRP A 28 -3.92 -0.98 -6.73
CA TRP A 28 -3.09 -0.49 -7.82
C TRP A 28 -2.25 0.69 -7.38
N THR A 29 -1.07 0.85 -8.02
CA THR A 29 -0.22 2.03 -7.86
C THR A 29 0.15 2.61 -9.22
N ARG A 30 0.40 3.92 -9.25
CA ARG A 30 0.96 4.62 -10.42
C ARG A 30 1.92 5.69 -9.95
N ILE A 31 3.17 5.64 -10.43
CA ILE A 31 4.17 6.68 -10.18
C ILE A 31 4.06 7.74 -11.28
N ILE A 32 4.08 9.01 -10.89
CA ILE A 32 3.89 10.16 -11.78
C ILE A 32 4.95 11.21 -11.45
N LYS A 33 5.72 11.61 -12.44
CA LYS A 33 6.71 12.69 -12.34
C LYS A 33 6.16 13.96 -12.99
N PRO A 34 5.98 15.04 -12.23
CA PRO A 34 5.60 16.33 -12.80
C PRO A 34 6.72 16.91 -13.68
N LYS A 35 6.34 17.71 -14.67
CA LYS A 35 7.29 18.53 -15.46
C LYS A 35 8.04 19.48 -14.55
N SER A 36 9.32 19.70 -14.85
CA SER A 36 10.15 20.69 -14.16
C SER A 36 9.45 22.06 -14.14
N GLY A 37 9.42 22.71 -12.99
CA GLY A 37 8.74 24.00 -12.79
C GLY A 37 7.19 23.96 -12.83
N LYS A 38 6.57 22.78 -12.94
CA LYS A 38 5.11 22.60 -13.00
C LYS A 38 4.53 21.81 -11.83
N GLN A 39 5.32 21.54 -10.81
CA GLN A 39 4.89 20.72 -9.67
C GLN A 39 3.68 21.33 -8.95
N GLU A 40 3.65 22.65 -8.76
CA GLU A 40 2.53 23.31 -8.07
C GLU A 40 1.23 23.20 -8.88
N GLN A 41 1.30 23.42 -10.21
CA GLN A 41 0.16 23.28 -11.11
C GLN A 41 -0.34 21.83 -11.12
N PHE A 42 0.57 20.85 -11.15
CA PHE A 42 0.23 19.43 -11.05
C PHE A 42 -0.53 19.12 -9.76
N VAL A 43 -0.01 19.57 -8.60
CA VAL A 43 -0.64 19.37 -7.29
C VAL A 43 -2.05 19.94 -7.26
N LYS A 44 -2.22 21.21 -7.69
CA LYS A 44 -3.54 21.86 -7.75
C LYS A 44 -4.52 21.12 -8.67
N ALA A 45 -4.04 20.65 -9.82
CA ALA A 45 -4.88 19.92 -10.79
C ALA A 45 -5.31 18.54 -10.26
N VAL A 46 -4.41 17.81 -9.56
CA VAL A 46 -4.76 16.53 -8.93
C VAL A 46 -5.73 16.74 -7.77
N ALA A 47 -5.51 17.75 -6.93
CA ALA A 47 -6.42 18.09 -5.83
C ALA A 47 -7.84 18.38 -6.35
N ALA A 48 -7.96 19.25 -7.36
CA ALA A 48 -9.24 19.57 -7.99
C ALA A 48 -9.93 18.35 -8.63
N LYS A 49 -9.15 17.43 -9.27
CA LYS A 49 -9.68 16.17 -9.79
C LYS A 49 -10.22 15.29 -8.67
N THR A 50 -9.46 15.17 -7.58
CA THR A 50 -9.84 14.31 -6.46
C THR A 50 -11.08 14.86 -5.75
N GLU A 51 -11.13 16.15 -5.50
CA GLU A 51 -12.31 16.83 -4.93
C GLU A 51 -13.57 16.57 -5.78
N LYS A 52 -13.45 16.70 -7.11
CA LYS A 52 -14.59 16.60 -8.01
C LYS A 52 -15.10 15.17 -8.23
N PHE A 53 -14.24 14.16 -8.22
CA PHE A 53 -14.57 12.81 -8.67
C PHE A 53 -14.27 11.69 -7.67
N ASN A 54 -13.71 12.03 -6.49
CA ASN A 54 -13.31 11.04 -5.50
C ASN A 54 -13.60 11.50 -4.06
N SER A 55 -14.52 12.44 -3.86
CA SER A 55 -14.80 13.00 -2.53
C SER A 55 -16.13 12.56 -1.94
N GLN A 56 -17.00 11.95 -2.73
CA GLN A 56 -18.31 11.52 -2.27
C GLN A 56 -18.28 10.09 -1.76
N LYS A 57 -19.21 9.79 -0.84
CA LYS A 57 -19.36 8.42 -0.35
C LYS A 57 -19.73 7.47 -1.50
N GLY A 58 -18.93 6.43 -1.65
CA GLY A 58 -19.09 5.44 -2.72
C GLY A 58 -18.17 5.66 -3.92
N ASP A 59 -17.47 6.79 -3.97
CA ASP A 59 -16.43 7.03 -4.96
C ASP A 59 -15.21 6.11 -4.73
N GLU A 60 -14.41 5.92 -5.78
CA GLU A 60 -13.12 5.25 -5.65
C GLU A 60 -12.22 6.03 -4.68
N VAL A 61 -11.79 5.38 -3.62
CA VAL A 61 -10.87 5.98 -2.65
C VAL A 61 -9.46 5.92 -3.22
N ILE A 62 -8.86 7.10 -3.40
CA ILE A 62 -7.50 7.25 -3.91
C ILE A 62 -6.65 7.95 -2.88
N ARG A 63 -5.51 7.35 -2.56
CA ARG A 63 -4.48 7.96 -1.72
C ARG A 63 -3.30 8.40 -2.58
N THR A 64 -2.76 9.56 -2.25
CA THR A 64 -1.61 10.13 -2.96
C THR A 64 -0.47 10.34 -1.97
N TYR A 65 0.73 9.98 -2.40
CA TYR A 65 1.96 10.16 -1.65
C TYR A 65 3.00 10.88 -2.51
N ARG A 66 3.90 11.62 -1.87
CA ARG A 66 5.12 12.13 -2.49
C ARG A 66 6.28 11.22 -2.14
N ILE A 67 7.08 10.84 -3.12
CA ILE A 67 8.34 10.13 -2.91
C ILE A 67 9.37 11.13 -2.44
N ILE A 68 9.99 10.89 -1.26
CA ILE A 68 10.89 11.85 -0.61
C ILE A 68 12.35 11.43 -0.60
N ASP A 69 12.65 10.25 -1.17
CA ASP A 69 14.01 9.73 -1.32
C ASP A 69 14.14 8.77 -2.51
N GLY A 70 15.37 8.36 -2.80
CA GLY A 70 15.66 7.36 -3.82
C GLY A 70 15.51 7.85 -5.27
N PRO A 71 15.55 6.91 -6.26
CA PRO A 71 15.65 7.27 -7.68
C PRO A 71 14.43 8.03 -8.23
N ASP A 72 13.27 7.86 -7.62
CA ASP A 72 12.02 8.50 -8.04
C ASP A 72 11.67 9.72 -7.15
N GLU A 73 12.64 10.26 -6.37
CA GLU A 73 12.43 11.41 -5.49
C GLU A 73 11.76 12.58 -6.24
N GLY A 74 10.81 13.23 -5.56
CA GLY A 74 10.02 14.33 -6.11
C GLY A 74 8.83 13.90 -6.97
N SER A 75 8.74 12.62 -7.34
CA SER A 75 7.56 12.04 -7.99
C SER A 75 6.42 11.81 -6.99
N PHE A 76 5.23 11.56 -7.52
CA PHE A 76 4.05 11.22 -6.73
C PHE A 76 3.59 9.80 -7.04
N VAL A 77 3.07 9.11 -6.03
CA VAL A 77 2.38 7.83 -6.17
C VAL A 77 0.91 8.03 -5.90
N ARG A 78 0.08 7.52 -6.78
CA ARG A 78 -1.36 7.36 -6.53
C ARG A 78 -1.68 5.88 -6.40
N THR A 79 -2.54 5.54 -5.44
CA THR A 79 -2.97 4.18 -5.18
C THR A 79 -4.46 4.14 -4.87
N GLY A 80 -5.15 3.13 -5.40
CA GLY A 80 -6.51 2.77 -4.98
C GLY A 80 -6.48 1.78 -3.82
N LEU A 81 -7.56 1.72 -3.05
CA LEU A 81 -7.69 0.74 -1.98
C LEU A 81 -7.76 -0.69 -2.54
N ALA A 82 -7.33 -1.63 -1.71
CA ALA A 82 -7.35 -3.04 -2.05
C ALA A 82 -8.79 -3.59 -2.03
N GLY A 83 -9.12 -4.38 -3.03
CA GLY A 83 -10.41 -5.04 -3.21
C GLY A 83 -10.30 -6.22 -4.17
N PRO A 84 -11.40 -6.90 -4.51
CA PRO A 84 -11.38 -8.01 -5.46
C PRO A 84 -11.02 -7.54 -6.88
N TRP A 85 -10.54 -8.46 -7.73
CA TRP A 85 -10.30 -8.16 -9.16
C TRP A 85 -11.51 -7.58 -9.87
N ALA A 86 -12.72 -8.03 -9.51
CA ALA A 86 -13.97 -7.56 -10.10
C ALA A 86 -14.21 -6.05 -9.99
N GLN A 87 -13.54 -5.36 -9.07
CA GLN A 87 -13.60 -3.88 -8.98
C GLN A 87 -13.07 -3.16 -10.24
N PHE A 88 -12.37 -3.88 -11.12
CA PHE A 88 -11.79 -3.34 -12.36
C PHE A 88 -12.55 -3.76 -13.63
N ASP A 89 -13.61 -4.55 -13.51
CA ASP A 89 -14.36 -5.08 -14.67
C ASP A 89 -15.16 -3.98 -15.38
N GLU A 90 -15.69 -3.02 -14.63
CA GLU A 90 -16.50 -1.94 -15.18
C GLU A 90 -15.94 -0.57 -14.79
N THR A 91 -16.09 0.36 -15.70
CA THR A 91 -15.79 1.79 -15.46
C THR A 91 -17.12 2.55 -15.40
N SER A 92 -17.45 3.12 -14.25
CA SER A 92 -18.64 3.93 -14.10
C SER A 92 -18.53 5.22 -14.95
N GLU A 93 -19.67 5.83 -15.26
CA GLU A 93 -19.69 7.14 -15.97
C GLU A 93 -18.87 8.20 -15.22
N GLN A 94 -18.93 8.20 -13.89
CA GLN A 94 -18.16 9.12 -13.06
C GLN A 94 -16.65 8.85 -13.15
N GLN A 95 -16.23 7.59 -13.17
CA GLN A 95 -14.83 7.23 -13.38
C GLN A 95 -14.36 7.64 -14.76
N GLN A 96 -15.18 7.41 -15.79
CA GLN A 96 -14.85 7.85 -17.16
C GLN A 96 -14.71 9.38 -17.24
N ALA A 97 -15.64 10.13 -16.67
CA ALA A 97 -15.55 11.59 -16.59
C ALA A 97 -14.30 12.06 -15.82
N GLY A 98 -13.92 11.30 -14.76
CA GLY A 98 -12.69 11.53 -14.03
C GLY A 98 -11.42 11.27 -14.85
N TYR A 99 -11.42 10.27 -15.74
CA TYR A 99 -10.33 10.02 -16.69
C TYR A 99 -10.24 11.14 -17.74
N ASP A 100 -11.36 11.57 -18.31
CA ASP A 100 -11.40 12.66 -19.28
C ASP A 100 -10.89 13.97 -18.67
N TYR A 101 -11.31 14.26 -17.42
CA TYR A 101 -10.79 15.39 -16.67
C TYR A 101 -9.27 15.28 -16.43
N TRP A 102 -8.79 14.09 -16.08
CA TRP A 102 -7.37 13.83 -15.89
C TRP A 102 -6.57 14.15 -17.14
N PHE A 103 -6.98 13.62 -18.30
CA PHE A 103 -6.28 13.87 -19.57
C PHE A 103 -6.27 15.34 -19.96
N LYS A 104 -7.36 16.04 -19.70
CA LYS A 104 -7.49 17.46 -20.06
C LYS A 104 -6.75 18.39 -19.10
N HIS A 105 -6.78 18.13 -17.80
CA HIS A 105 -6.38 19.09 -16.78
C HIS A 105 -5.16 18.70 -15.95
N VAL A 106 -4.80 17.40 -15.86
CA VAL A 106 -3.65 16.93 -15.09
C VAL A 106 -2.50 16.51 -15.99
N ALA A 107 -2.78 15.72 -17.03
CA ALA A 107 -1.77 15.19 -17.94
C ALA A 107 -0.85 16.26 -18.57
N PRO A 108 -1.31 17.49 -18.88
CA PRO A 108 -0.42 18.54 -19.40
C PRO A 108 0.76 18.89 -18.49
N TYR A 109 0.66 18.61 -17.19
CA TYR A 109 1.73 18.88 -16.21
C TYR A 109 2.61 17.66 -15.91
N ILE A 110 2.36 16.52 -16.55
CA ILE A 110 3.12 15.29 -16.37
C ILE A 110 4.29 15.25 -17.35
N ASP A 111 5.50 15.02 -16.85
CA ASP A 111 6.68 14.75 -17.66
C ASP A 111 6.73 13.28 -18.07
N SER A 112 6.69 12.40 -17.07
CA SER A 112 6.79 10.97 -17.25
C SER A 112 6.09 10.23 -16.11
N GLY A 113 5.99 8.92 -16.24
CA GLY A 113 5.44 8.07 -15.18
C GLY A 113 5.62 6.60 -15.50
N LYS A 114 5.46 5.77 -14.49
CA LYS A 114 5.39 4.33 -14.68
C LYS A 114 3.93 3.95 -14.93
N GLY A 115 3.71 2.92 -15.73
CA GLY A 115 2.38 2.34 -15.94
C GLY A 115 1.72 1.94 -14.62
N ARG A 116 0.42 1.66 -14.68
CA ARG A 116 -0.29 1.12 -13.53
C ARG A 116 0.30 -0.25 -13.17
N GLN A 117 0.54 -0.47 -11.89
CA GLN A 117 0.98 -1.73 -11.33
C GLN A 117 -0.12 -2.26 -10.40
N PHE A 118 -0.40 -3.56 -10.47
CA PHE A 118 -1.38 -4.23 -9.61
C PHE A 118 -0.65 -5.11 -8.59
N TRP A 119 -1.06 -4.99 -7.33
CA TRP A 119 -0.42 -5.63 -6.19
C TRP A 119 -1.43 -6.44 -5.42
N SER A 120 -1.12 -7.69 -5.13
CA SER A 120 -1.93 -8.54 -4.26
C SER A 120 -1.42 -8.51 -2.83
N THR A 121 -2.36 -8.60 -1.89
CA THR A 121 -2.11 -8.83 -0.46
C THR A 121 -3.25 -9.67 0.12
N SER A 122 -3.14 -10.07 1.38
CA SER A 122 -4.21 -10.76 2.11
C SER A 122 -4.19 -10.38 3.58
N ALA A 123 -5.22 -10.75 4.33
CA ALA A 123 -5.27 -10.55 5.77
C ALA A 123 -4.16 -11.31 6.53
N GLU A 124 -3.63 -12.38 5.93
CA GLU A 124 -2.49 -13.13 6.49
C GLU A 124 -1.15 -12.45 6.22
N MET A 125 -1.11 -11.55 5.23
CA MET A 125 0.09 -10.82 4.81
C MET A 125 0.08 -9.35 5.23
N SER A 126 -0.86 -8.93 6.09
CA SER A 126 -0.94 -7.56 6.58
C SER A 126 -1.36 -7.49 8.04
N TYR A 127 -0.84 -6.49 8.72
CA TYR A 127 -1.19 -6.12 10.08
C TYR A 127 -1.40 -4.61 10.14
N ASN A 128 -2.55 -4.21 10.62
CA ASN A 128 -2.87 -2.80 10.82
C ASN A 128 -3.13 -2.56 12.31
N GLY A 129 -2.10 -2.49 13.09
CA GLY A 129 -2.02 -2.34 14.54
C GLY A 129 -3.26 -1.89 15.30
N THR A 130 -3.19 -1.85 16.59
CA THR A 130 -4.28 -1.41 17.47
C THR A 130 -4.22 0.11 17.62
N GLY A 131 -5.38 0.78 17.53
CA GLY A 131 -5.53 2.20 17.89
C GLY A 131 -5.17 3.22 16.81
N LYS A 132 -4.51 2.84 15.71
CA LYS A 132 -4.22 3.76 14.59
C LYS A 132 -5.33 3.71 13.54
N THR A 133 -5.91 4.87 13.24
CA THR A 133 -6.92 5.05 12.19
C THR A 133 -6.37 5.97 11.10
N GLY A 134 -6.96 5.90 9.91
CA GLY A 134 -6.58 6.75 8.79
C GLY A 134 -5.24 6.38 8.12
N PRO A 135 -4.85 7.12 7.07
CA PRO A 135 -3.59 6.90 6.37
C PRO A 135 -2.40 7.32 7.23
N PRO A 136 -1.30 6.56 7.19
CA PRO A 136 -0.07 6.94 7.87
C PRO A 136 0.55 8.19 7.23
N ALA A 137 1.27 8.97 8.03
CA ALA A 137 2.02 10.12 7.52
C ALA A 137 3.12 9.69 6.52
N TYR A 138 3.72 8.54 6.75
CA TYR A 138 4.78 7.97 5.91
C TYR A 138 4.60 6.48 5.72
N VAL A 139 5.08 5.98 4.58
CA VAL A 139 5.20 4.54 4.28
C VAL A 139 6.59 4.28 3.72
N MET A 140 7.34 3.40 4.36
CA MET A 140 8.61 2.90 3.82
C MET A 140 8.36 1.60 3.07
N LEU A 141 8.80 1.54 1.83
CA LEU A 141 8.71 0.37 0.97
C LEU A 141 10.08 -0.25 0.76
N ARG A 142 10.21 -1.55 1.00
CA ARG A 142 11.39 -2.34 0.70
C ARG A 142 11.04 -3.37 -0.37
N TYR A 143 11.74 -3.33 -1.48
CA TYR A 143 11.50 -4.17 -2.64
C TYR A 143 12.43 -5.37 -2.66
N TYR A 144 11.88 -6.53 -2.94
CA TYR A 144 12.60 -7.80 -3.05
C TYR A 144 12.22 -8.51 -4.34
N ASN A 145 13.20 -9.09 -5.03
CA ASN A 145 12.93 -10.03 -6.11
C ASN A 145 13.08 -11.43 -5.53
N ILE A 146 12.04 -12.22 -5.65
CA ILE A 146 11.95 -13.55 -5.04
C ILE A 146 12.14 -14.61 -6.10
N LYS A 147 12.97 -15.61 -5.82
CA LYS A 147 13.17 -16.76 -6.68
C LYS A 147 11.85 -17.54 -6.84
N PRO A 148 11.55 -18.07 -8.01
CA PRO A 148 10.35 -18.87 -8.21
C PRO A 148 10.40 -20.16 -7.37
N ASN A 149 9.22 -20.68 -7.04
CA ASN A 149 9.04 -21.94 -6.32
C ASN A 149 9.71 -21.98 -4.94
N THR A 150 9.68 -20.85 -4.21
CA THR A 150 10.15 -20.76 -2.84
C THR A 150 8.97 -20.61 -1.87
N SER A 151 9.21 -20.88 -0.60
CA SER A 151 8.26 -20.71 0.51
C SER A 151 8.11 -19.26 0.98
N PHE A 152 8.51 -18.27 0.18
CA PHE A 152 8.52 -16.86 0.60
C PHE A 152 7.18 -16.37 1.17
N ALA A 153 6.06 -16.82 0.60
CA ALA A 153 4.73 -16.44 1.11
C ALA A 153 4.53 -16.89 2.57
N ASP A 154 5.01 -18.08 2.93
CA ASP A 154 4.91 -18.59 4.30
C ASP A 154 5.83 -17.83 5.25
N MET A 155 7.03 -17.47 4.79
CA MET A 155 7.95 -16.60 5.55
C MET A 155 7.34 -15.21 5.80
N ALA A 156 6.69 -14.63 4.78
CA ALA A 156 5.98 -13.35 4.91
C ALA A 156 4.84 -13.45 5.96
N LYS A 157 4.05 -14.52 5.94
CA LYS A 157 2.99 -14.77 6.93
C LYS A 157 3.55 -14.87 8.35
N GLN A 158 4.65 -15.57 8.58
CA GLN A 158 5.29 -15.68 9.90
C GLN A 158 5.63 -14.30 10.48
N THR A 159 6.11 -13.36 9.66
CA THR A 159 6.39 -12.00 10.15
C THR A 159 5.10 -11.27 10.58
N ILE A 160 3.99 -11.49 9.87
CA ILE A 160 2.71 -10.89 10.21
C ILE A 160 2.06 -11.55 11.42
N GLU A 161 2.21 -12.87 11.57
CA GLU A 161 1.77 -13.61 12.78
C GLU A 161 2.48 -13.09 14.02
N THR A 162 3.78 -12.86 13.92
CA THR A 162 4.57 -12.25 15.00
C THR A 162 4.06 -10.85 15.34
N ALA A 163 3.85 -9.98 14.34
CA ALA A 163 3.34 -8.64 14.58
C ALA A 163 1.96 -8.65 15.25
N LYS A 164 1.07 -9.57 14.84
CA LYS A 164 -0.22 -9.78 15.48
C LYS A 164 -0.08 -10.26 16.94
N ALA A 165 0.89 -11.15 17.20
CA ALA A 165 1.16 -11.64 18.55
C ALA A 165 1.74 -10.57 19.48
N MET A 166 2.50 -9.62 18.95
CA MET A 166 2.99 -8.44 19.70
C MET A 166 1.85 -7.49 20.07
N ASN A 167 0.78 -7.46 19.26
CA ASN A 167 -0.42 -6.64 19.48
C ASN A 167 -0.10 -5.16 19.73
N ASP A 168 0.90 -4.65 19.02
CA ASP A 168 1.33 -3.25 19.07
C ASP A 168 0.55 -2.37 18.06
N ASP A 169 0.94 -1.11 17.91
CA ASP A 169 0.33 -0.17 16.98
C ASP A 169 1.02 -0.12 15.60
N SER A 170 1.93 -1.05 15.33
CA SER A 170 2.65 -1.15 14.06
C SER A 170 1.72 -1.46 12.89
N ARG A 171 2.09 -1.00 11.72
CA ARG A 171 1.35 -1.24 10.48
C ARG A 171 2.30 -1.78 9.43
N TYR A 172 2.13 -3.05 9.05
CA TYR A 172 2.97 -3.77 8.11
C TYR A 172 2.14 -4.45 7.04
N GLY A 173 2.72 -4.63 5.87
CA GLY A 173 2.10 -5.43 4.83
C GLY A 173 3.10 -5.91 3.79
N TRP A 174 2.89 -7.15 3.35
CA TRP A 174 3.55 -7.72 2.20
C TRP A 174 2.63 -7.66 0.98
N TYR A 175 3.19 -7.24 -0.14
CA TYR A 175 2.49 -7.13 -1.41
C TYR A 175 3.30 -7.82 -2.49
N ARG A 176 2.62 -8.57 -3.36
CA ARG A 176 3.22 -9.19 -4.53
C ARG A 176 2.76 -8.48 -5.79
N LEU A 177 3.67 -8.22 -6.71
CA LEU A 177 3.33 -7.65 -8.01
C LEU A 177 2.64 -8.69 -8.90
N GLU A 178 1.39 -8.42 -9.28
CA GLU A 178 0.60 -9.29 -10.15
C GLU A 178 0.70 -8.88 -11.62
N SER A 179 0.75 -7.57 -11.88
CA SER A 179 0.83 -7.04 -13.24
C SER A 179 1.49 -5.66 -13.26
N GLY A 180 2.03 -5.28 -14.42
CA GLY A 180 2.68 -3.99 -14.62
C GLY A 180 4.19 -3.99 -14.32
N GLY A 181 4.82 -5.16 -14.25
CA GLY A 181 6.26 -5.32 -14.05
C GLY A 181 6.69 -6.76 -13.84
N ASP A 182 7.84 -6.95 -13.21
CA ASP A 182 8.39 -8.28 -12.92
C ASP A 182 7.62 -8.93 -11.76
N ARG A 183 6.93 -10.03 -12.03
CA ARG A 183 6.11 -10.77 -11.06
C ARG A 183 6.92 -11.44 -9.94
N SER A 184 8.25 -11.48 -10.04
CA SER A 184 9.12 -11.88 -8.92
C SER A 184 9.20 -10.81 -7.82
N THR A 185 8.69 -9.60 -8.09
CA THR A 185 8.78 -8.47 -7.17
C THR A 185 7.77 -8.59 -6.03
N TRP A 186 8.30 -8.52 -4.83
CA TRP A 186 7.57 -8.36 -3.58
C TRP A 186 7.95 -7.06 -2.90
N VAL A 187 7.03 -6.51 -2.14
CA VAL A 187 7.23 -5.29 -1.36
C VAL A 187 6.83 -5.53 0.08
N PHE A 188 7.71 -5.18 1.00
CA PHE A 188 7.36 -5.00 2.40
C PHE A 188 7.11 -3.52 2.64
N ALA A 189 5.89 -3.18 3.05
CA ALA A 189 5.48 -1.84 3.44
C ALA A 189 5.42 -1.75 4.96
N SER A 190 6.10 -0.76 5.54
CA SER A 190 5.97 -0.38 6.93
C SER A 190 5.53 1.07 7.03
N ALA A 191 4.47 1.33 7.81
CA ALA A 191 3.90 2.64 7.96
C ALA A 191 4.29 3.25 9.31
N PHE A 192 4.53 4.57 9.33
CA PHE A 192 4.89 5.33 10.54
C PHE A 192 4.37 6.76 10.43
N ASP A 193 4.23 7.44 11.56
CA ASP A 193 3.70 8.81 11.63
C ASP A 193 4.79 9.84 11.91
N SER A 194 5.95 9.43 12.43
CA SER A 194 7.13 10.29 12.61
C SER A 194 8.43 9.51 12.38
N PHE A 195 9.49 10.21 11.98
CA PHE A 195 10.81 9.60 11.82
C PHE A 195 11.40 9.09 13.13
N SER A 196 10.97 9.60 14.29
CA SER A 196 11.40 9.11 15.59
C SER A 196 11.00 7.65 15.85
N GLU A 197 9.91 7.16 15.22
CA GLU A 197 9.53 5.76 15.29
C GLU A 197 10.58 4.82 14.64
N LEU A 198 11.41 5.35 13.74
CA LEU A 198 12.51 4.59 13.13
C LEU A 198 13.73 4.50 14.05
N ASP A 199 13.92 5.44 14.99
CA ASP A 199 15.02 5.43 15.96
C ASP A 199 14.84 4.30 16.98
N GLU A 200 13.61 3.98 17.33
CA GLU A 200 13.27 2.88 18.23
C GLU A 200 13.53 1.52 17.57
N GLY A 201 13.58 1.49 16.25
CA GLY A 201 13.82 0.30 15.44
C GLY A 201 12.74 -0.76 15.59
N ILE A 202 13.03 -1.97 15.08
CA ILE A 202 12.19 -3.15 15.30
C ILE A 202 12.70 -3.86 16.58
N SER A 203 12.93 -3.07 17.65
CA SER A 203 13.46 -3.64 18.88
C SER A 203 12.42 -4.63 19.45
N GLY A 204 12.89 -5.82 19.77
CA GLY A 204 12.02 -6.86 20.30
C GLY A 204 11.25 -7.68 19.26
N PHE A 205 11.14 -7.27 17.99
CA PHE A 205 10.44 -8.06 16.98
C PHE A 205 11.03 -9.45 16.82
N TRP A 206 12.35 -9.56 16.64
CA TRP A 206 13.00 -10.84 16.46
C TRP A 206 12.99 -11.69 17.75
N ALA A 207 13.04 -11.07 18.91
CA ALA A 207 12.82 -11.77 20.18
C ALA A 207 11.39 -12.30 20.31
N ALA A 208 10.40 -11.52 19.87
CA ALA A 208 9.00 -11.96 19.81
C ALA A 208 8.81 -13.08 18.76
N PHE A 209 9.50 -12.99 17.61
CA PHE A 209 9.49 -14.02 16.59
C PHE A 209 10.01 -15.36 17.13
N GLU A 210 11.18 -15.34 17.78
CA GLU A 210 11.78 -16.51 18.42
C GLU A 210 10.84 -17.12 19.47
N LYS A 211 10.23 -16.28 20.31
CA LYS A 211 9.27 -16.71 21.32
C LYS A 211 8.01 -17.34 20.70
N HIS A 212 7.55 -16.83 19.55
CA HIS A 212 6.31 -17.28 18.90
C HIS A 212 6.51 -18.53 18.05
N HIS A 213 7.62 -18.63 17.32
CA HIS A 213 7.90 -19.70 16.36
C HIS A 213 8.88 -20.76 16.87
N GLY A 214 9.48 -20.58 18.06
CA GLY A 214 10.38 -21.51 18.72
C GLY A 214 11.86 -21.15 18.57
N GLU A 215 12.68 -21.79 19.40
CA GLU A 215 14.13 -21.59 19.45
C GLU A 215 14.80 -21.90 18.10
N GLY A 216 15.71 -21.03 17.66
CA GLY A 216 16.42 -21.13 16.36
C GLY A 216 15.58 -20.71 15.16
N SER A 217 14.33 -20.26 15.34
CA SER A 217 13.46 -19.87 14.25
C SER A 217 13.94 -18.61 13.52
N VAL A 218 14.57 -17.68 14.22
CA VAL A 218 15.14 -16.45 13.63
C VAL A 218 16.27 -16.77 12.68
N ASP A 219 17.24 -17.58 13.11
CA ASP A 219 18.38 -17.95 12.27
C ASP A 219 17.91 -18.71 11.01
N LYS A 220 16.97 -19.64 11.19
CA LYS A 220 16.35 -20.37 10.08
C LYS A 220 15.64 -19.44 9.10
N TRP A 221 14.91 -18.46 9.60
CA TRP A 221 14.21 -17.49 8.79
C TRP A 221 15.18 -16.65 7.94
N PHE A 222 16.27 -16.16 8.54
CA PHE A 222 17.29 -15.39 7.81
C PHE A 222 18.05 -16.23 6.78
N GLU A 223 18.38 -17.46 7.11
CA GLU A 223 19.00 -18.40 6.16
C GLU A 223 18.08 -18.64 4.96
N GLU A 224 16.81 -18.95 5.21
CA GLU A 224 15.82 -19.19 4.16
C GLU A 224 15.55 -17.92 3.34
N PHE A 225 15.46 -16.74 3.98
CA PHE A 225 15.33 -15.46 3.31
C PHE A 225 16.50 -15.19 2.37
N GLY A 226 17.72 -15.40 2.81
CA GLY A 226 18.93 -15.27 1.99
C GLY A 226 18.93 -16.22 0.78
N ASN A 227 18.41 -17.44 0.95
CA ASN A 227 18.28 -18.41 -0.12
C ASN A 227 17.15 -18.08 -1.11
N THR A 228 16.16 -17.34 -0.69
CA THR A 228 14.91 -17.03 -1.40
C THR A 228 15.00 -15.73 -2.20
N VAL A 229 15.66 -14.72 -1.66
CA VAL A 229 15.82 -13.43 -2.34
C VAL A 229 16.86 -13.53 -3.44
N GLN A 230 16.54 -13.01 -4.62
CA GLN A 230 17.52 -12.84 -5.68
C GLN A 230 18.46 -11.69 -5.32
N THR A 231 19.75 -11.95 -5.34
CA THR A 231 20.75 -10.87 -5.32
C THR A 231 20.73 -10.16 -6.67
N ASN A 232 19.91 -9.13 -6.76
CA ASN A 232 19.88 -8.25 -7.92
C ASN A 232 20.60 -6.95 -7.57
N PRO A 233 21.67 -6.57 -8.27
CA PRO A 233 22.34 -5.28 -8.06
C PRO A 233 21.44 -4.07 -8.35
N ASN A 234 20.31 -4.30 -9.04
CA ASN A 234 19.27 -3.31 -9.27
C ASN A 234 18.06 -3.47 -8.31
N ALA A 235 18.18 -4.31 -7.28
CA ALA A 235 17.16 -4.37 -6.23
C ALA A 235 16.95 -2.95 -5.70
N ARG A 236 15.72 -2.47 -5.83
CA ARG A 236 15.38 -1.11 -5.40
C ARG A 236 15.71 -0.96 -3.93
N ALA A 237 16.50 0.06 -3.62
CA ALA A 237 16.66 0.50 -2.25
C ALA A 237 15.28 0.76 -1.61
N ALA A 238 15.23 0.75 -0.29
CA ALA A 238 14.05 1.24 0.41
C ALA A 238 13.71 2.66 -0.07
N THR A 239 12.44 2.96 -0.15
CA THR A 239 11.95 4.30 -0.51
C THR A 239 10.84 4.73 0.44
N ILE A 240 10.81 6.01 0.77
CA ILE A 240 9.84 6.58 1.71
C ILE A 240 8.84 7.44 0.95
N TYR A 241 7.58 7.17 1.21
CA TYR A 241 6.43 7.87 0.68
C TYR A 241 5.83 8.75 1.79
N LYS A 242 5.67 10.05 1.54
CA LYS A 242 4.99 10.99 2.43
C LYS A 242 3.55 11.22 1.97
N TYR A 243 2.60 11.01 2.84
CA TYR A 243 1.17 11.19 2.55
C TYR A 243 0.83 12.64 2.16
N ARG A 244 -0.06 12.78 1.19
CA ARG A 244 -0.57 14.06 0.67
C ARG A 244 -2.09 14.10 0.78
N PRO A 245 -2.62 14.54 1.94
CA PRO A 245 -4.07 14.63 2.17
C PRO A 245 -4.76 15.56 1.17
N ASP A 246 -4.09 16.65 0.79
CA ASP A 246 -4.58 17.63 -0.19
C ASP A 246 -4.78 17.09 -1.62
N MET A 247 -4.27 15.90 -1.91
CA MET A 247 -4.37 15.22 -3.21
C MET A 247 -5.08 13.87 -3.11
N SER A 248 -5.61 13.53 -1.94
CA SER A 248 -6.22 12.25 -1.62
C SER A 248 -7.72 12.40 -1.38
N THR A 249 -8.46 11.30 -1.53
CA THR A 249 -9.87 11.23 -1.12
C THR A 249 -9.98 11.62 0.35
N PRO A 250 -10.90 12.53 0.73
CA PRO A 250 -11.16 12.88 2.12
C PRO A 250 -11.56 11.66 2.96
N GLU A 251 -11.32 11.70 4.27
CA GLU A 251 -11.73 10.66 5.22
C GLU A 251 -13.18 10.79 5.66
#